data_480e27951a29b0ce21642cb7f4f3c2c3
#
_entry.id   480e27951a29b0ce21642cb7f4f3c2c3
#
_cell.length_a   1.000
_cell.length_b   1.000
_cell.length_c   1.000
_cell.angle_alpha   90.00
_cell.angle_beta   90.00
_cell.angle_gamma   90.00
#
_symmetry.space_group_name_H-M   'P 1'
#
loop_
_entity.id
_entity.type
_entity.pdbx_description
1 polymer ?
#
loop_
_entity_poly.entity_id
_entity_poly.type
_entity_poly.pdbx_seq_one_letter_code
_entity_poly.pdbx_strand_id
1 'polypeptide(L)'
;KGPMVMLGYYKDPEATREAFDSDGWYHTGDLARTDKDGHYYICGRCKSVIVTTNGKNVYPEELESMLLKENAVKECIVTGAEDERGNTIVYARIFPDLKAIGATYGNRNITDKEISKAVSEAVKSVNSQVVSYKAIKRFEIVDKEFKKTTTSKIKRNQ
;
A
#
# COMPACT_ATOMS: atom_id res chain seq x y z
N LYS A 1 -19.23 -17.00 2.83
CA LYS A 1 -19.91 -18.21 3.30
C LYS A 1 -19.76 -19.31 2.25
N GLY A 2 -19.38 -20.52 2.67
CA GLY A 2 -19.20 -21.63 1.73
C GLY A 2 -18.37 -22.76 2.35
N PRO A 3 -18.28 -23.93 1.68
CA PRO A 3 -17.60 -25.11 2.22
C PRO A 3 -16.07 -24.95 2.34
N MET A 4 -15.49 -23.95 1.72
CA MET A 4 -14.06 -23.65 1.76
C MET A 4 -13.68 -22.68 2.89
N VAL A 5 -14.67 -22.14 3.60
CA VAL A 5 -14.44 -21.19 4.71
C VAL A 5 -14.05 -21.98 5.94
N MET A 6 -13.05 -21.51 6.70
CA MET A 6 -12.60 -22.12 7.94
C MET A 6 -13.74 -22.22 8.96
N LEU A 7 -13.65 -23.16 9.90
CA LEU A 7 -14.59 -23.27 11.01
C LEU A 7 -14.35 -22.24 12.11
N GLY A 8 -13.13 -21.74 12.20
CA GLY A 8 -12.71 -20.75 13.22
C GLY A 8 -11.21 -20.77 13.45
N TYR A 9 -10.73 -19.90 14.33
CA TYR A 9 -9.35 -19.86 14.78
C TYR A 9 -9.10 -20.93 15.86
N TYR A 10 -8.00 -21.64 15.74
CA TYR A 10 -7.68 -22.73 16.68
C TYR A 10 -7.44 -22.19 18.09
N LYS A 11 -8.22 -22.69 19.06
CA LYS A 11 -8.19 -22.28 20.47
C LYS A 11 -8.38 -20.76 20.71
N ASP A 12 -8.99 -20.07 19.77
CA ASP A 12 -9.30 -18.64 19.88
C ASP A 12 -10.77 -18.36 19.52
N PRO A 13 -11.69 -18.59 20.46
CA PRO A 13 -13.11 -18.38 20.22
C PRO A 13 -13.49 -16.89 20.11
N GLU A 14 -12.67 -15.99 20.67
CA GLU A 14 -12.92 -14.54 20.60
C GLU A 14 -12.62 -14.03 19.21
N ALA A 15 -11.44 -14.30 18.66
CA ALA A 15 -11.11 -13.98 17.28
C ALA A 15 -12.06 -14.65 16.28
N THR A 16 -12.56 -15.86 16.59
CA THR A 16 -13.56 -16.53 15.75
C THR A 16 -14.87 -15.76 15.73
N ARG A 17 -15.38 -15.29 16.86
CA ARG A 17 -16.62 -14.48 16.95
C ARG A 17 -16.47 -13.13 16.23
N GLU A 18 -15.30 -12.52 16.28
CA GLU A 18 -15.05 -11.27 15.55
C GLU A 18 -15.00 -11.46 14.04
N ALA A 19 -14.57 -12.65 13.58
CA ALA A 19 -14.41 -12.97 12.18
C ALA A 19 -15.68 -13.43 11.47
N PHE A 20 -16.73 -13.80 12.21
CA PHE A 20 -18.00 -14.27 11.65
C PHE A 20 -19.17 -13.48 12.20
N ASP A 21 -20.17 -13.22 11.35
CA ASP A 21 -21.45 -12.70 11.80
C ASP A 21 -22.42 -13.82 12.24
N SER A 22 -23.61 -13.40 12.74
CA SER A 22 -24.66 -14.31 13.19
C SER A 22 -25.18 -15.23 12.09
N ASP A 23 -25.06 -14.85 10.83
CA ASP A 23 -25.53 -15.60 9.66
C ASP A 23 -24.44 -16.54 9.11
N GLY A 24 -23.26 -16.57 9.72
CA GLY A 24 -22.11 -17.39 9.35
C GLY A 24 -21.36 -16.87 8.10
N TRP A 25 -21.37 -15.56 7.85
CA TRP A 25 -20.50 -14.93 6.87
C TRP A 25 -19.15 -14.63 7.52
N TYR A 26 -18.09 -15.01 6.81
CA TYR A 26 -16.73 -14.68 7.21
C TYR A 26 -16.33 -13.30 6.68
N HIS A 27 -15.94 -12.41 7.60
CA HIS A 27 -15.45 -11.08 7.29
C HIS A 27 -13.96 -11.13 6.96
N THR A 28 -13.60 -11.04 5.68
CA THR A 28 -12.21 -11.09 5.23
C THR A 28 -11.40 -9.85 5.61
N GLY A 29 -12.10 -8.74 5.91
CA GLY A 29 -11.48 -7.43 6.11
C GLY A 29 -10.99 -6.79 4.80
N ASP A 30 -11.32 -7.39 3.65
CA ASP A 30 -11.01 -6.84 2.35
C ASP A 30 -12.18 -5.99 1.82
N LEU A 31 -11.85 -4.92 1.12
CA LEU A 31 -12.79 -4.11 0.36
C LEU A 31 -12.78 -4.54 -1.10
N ALA A 32 -13.97 -4.73 -1.66
CA ALA A 32 -14.13 -5.08 -3.06
C ALA A 32 -15.17 -4.19 -3.73
N ARG A 33 -15.05 -4.01 -5.03
CA ARG A 33 -16.09 -3.46 -5.91
C ARG A 33 -16.56 -4.51 -6.89
N THR A 34 -17.80 -4.41 -7.32
CA THR A 34 -18.40 -5.29 -8.34
C THR A 34 -18.65 -4.47 -9.60
N ASP A 35 -18.40 -5.03 -10.77
CA ASP A 35 -18.79 -4.46 -12.06
C ASP A 35 -20.23 -4.90 -12.46
N LYS A 36 -20.65 -4.46 -13.65
CA LYS A 36 -21.99 -4.76 -14.19
C LYS A 36 -22.17 -6.24 -14.49
N ASP A 37 -21.08 -6.96 -14.73
CA ASP A 37 -21.07 -8.38 -15.09
C ASP A 37 -20.93 -9.29 -13.85
N GLY A 38 -20.90 -8.69 -12.66
CA GLY A 38 -20.81 -9.40 -11.38
C GLY A 38 -19.40 -9.83 -10.97
N HIS A 39 -18.34 -9.33 -11.63
CA HIS A 39 -16.96 -9.61 -11.22
C HIS A 39 -16.59 -8.77 -10.00
N TYR A 40 -15.86 -9.41 -9.07
CA TYR A 40 -15.37 -8.77 -7.87
C TYR A 40 -13.89 -8.38 -8.01
N TYR A 41 -13.58 -7.13 -7.70
CA TYR A 41 -12.23 -6.57 -7.71
C TYR A 41 -11.84 -6.14 -6.31
N ILE A 42 -10.80 -6.74 -5.75
CA ILE A 42 -10.28 -6.34 -4.46
C ILE A 42 -9.63 -4.95 -4.59
N CYS A 43 -10.09 -4.01 -3.77
CA CYS A 43 -9.61 -2.62 -3.79
C CYS A 43 -8.57 -2.36 -2.69
N GLY A 44 -8.58 -3.13 -1.60
CA GLY A 44 -7.68 -2.96 -0.47
C GLY A 44 -8.22 -3.58 0.82
N ARG A 45 -7.61 -3.21 1.95
CA ARG A 45 -8.01 -3.64 3.29
C ARG A 45 -8.83 -2.56 3.99
N CYS A 46 -9.90 -2.94 4.69
CA CYS A 46 -10.71 -2.01 5.48
C CYS A 46 -9.86 -1.20 6.48
N LYS A 47 -8.95 -1.89 7.19
CA LYS A 47 -8.07 -1.29 8.21
C LYS A 47 -6.93 -0.43 7.63
N SER A 48 -6.66 -0.51 6.32
CA SER A 48 -5.57 0.23 5.67
C SER A 48 -6.05 1.50 4.96
N VAL A 49 -7.35 1.70 4.83
CA VAL A 49 -7.91 2.87 4.13
C VAL A 49 -7.44 4.16 4.80
N ILE A 50 -6.88 5.05 4.00
CA ILE A 50 -6.53 6.40 4.43
C ILE A 50 -7.76 7.28 4.22
N VAL A 51 -8.32 7.81 5.30
CA VAL A 51 -9.41 8.78 5.22
C VAL A 51 -8.79 10.17 5.26
N THR A 52 -8.84 10.89 4.14
CA THR A 52 -8.30 12.25 4.06
C THR A 52 -9.16 13.21 4.89
N THR A 53 -8.60 14.37 5.24
CA THR A 53 -9.31 15.43 5.97
C THR A 53 -10.66 15.82 5.32
N ASN A 54 -10.77 15.68 4.00
CA ASN A 54 -12.01 15.96 3.26
C ASN A 54 -12.97 14.75 3.18
N GLY A 55 -12.76 13.71 4.00
CA GLY A 55 -13.59 12.50 4.05
C GLY A 55 -13.48 11.60 2.82
N LYS A 56 -12.43 11.75 1.99
CA LYS A 56 -12.20 10.88 0.82
C LYS A 56 -11.36 9.68 1.20
N ASN A 57 -11.80 8.50 0.75
CA ASN A 57 -11.07 7.25 0.95
C ASN A 57 -9.96 7.10 -0.10
N VAL A 58 -8.75 6.83 0.36
CA VAL A 58 -7.61 6.46 -0.47
C VAL A 58 -7.17 5.05 -0.09
N TYR A 59 -7.01 4.20 -1.07
CA TYR A 59 -6.58 2.80 -0.91
C TYR A 59 -5.07 2.72 -1.13
N PRO A 60 -4.27 2.48 -0.09
CA PRO A 60 -2.81 2.44 -0.21
C PRO A 60 -2.32 1.44 -1.25
N GLU A 61 -2.97 0.29 -1.34
CA GLU A 61 -2.61 -0.80 -2.25
C GLU A 61 -2.67 -0.39 -3.73
N GLU A 62 -3.58 0.52 -4.08
CA GLU A 62 -3.66 1.10 -5.43
C GLU A 62 -2.38 1.87 -5.77
N LEU A 63 -1.96 2.76 -4.88
CA LEU A 63 -0.76 3.58 -5.05
C LEU A 63 0.53 2.76 -4.97
N GLU A 64 0.58 1.80 -4.04
CA GLU A 64 1.70 0.85 -3.92
C GLU A 64 1.87 0.04 -5.21
N SER A 65 0.76 -0.45 -5.79
CA SER A 65 0.78 -1.19 -7.07
C SER A 65 1.27 -0.33 -8.23
N MET A 66 1.00 0.98 -8.22
CA MET A 66 1.49 1.90 -9.24
C MET A 66 2.99 2.21 -9.02
N LEU A 67 3.39 2.48 -7.78
CA LEU A 67 4.80 2.72 -7.44
C LEU A 67 5.69 1.52 -7.77
N LEU A 68 5.24 0.30 -7.52
CA LEU A 68 6.01 -0.92 -7.82
C LEU A 68 6.19 -1.19 -9.32
N LYS A 69 5.48 -0.49 -10.21
CA LYS A 69 5.72 -0.54 -11.66
C LYS A 69 6.84 0.41 -12.10
N GLU A 70 7.21 1.35 -11.26
CA GLU A 70 8.30 2.29 -11.54
C GLU A 70 9.65 1.63 -11.28
N ASN A 71 10.56 1.66 -12.24
CA ASN A 71 11.86 0.99 -12.15
C ASN A 71 12.72 1.42 -10.96
N ALA A 72 12.51 2.65 -10.47
CA ALA A 72 13.26 3.18 -9.33
C ALA A 72 12.80 2.63 -7.97
N VAL A 73 11.68 1.89 -7.91
CA VAL A 73 11.05 1.43 -6.67
C VAL A 73 11.14 -0.07 -6.55
N LYS A 74 11.84 -0.55 -5.51
CA LYS A 74 11.91 -1.98 -5.19
C LYS A 74 10.80 -2.41 -4.24
N GLU A 75 10.57 -1.63 -3.20
CA GLU A 75 9.53 -1.86 -2.20
C GLU A 75 8.94 -0.51 -1.77
N CYS A 76 7.67 -0.51 -1.40
CA CYS A 76 7.05 0.68 -0.84
C CYS A 76 5.93 0.33 0.14
N ILE A 77 5.64 1.28 1.02
CA ILE A 77 4.48 1.28 1.90
C ILE A 77 3.84 2.66 1.79
N VAL A 78 2.54 2.69 1.56
CA VAL A 78 1.75 3.91 1.57
C VAL A 78 0.86 3.92 2.82
N THR A 79 0.85 5.03 3.55
CA THR A 79 0.06 5.22 4.78
C THR A 79 -0.51 6.64 4.83
N GLY A 80 -1.46 6.86 5.74
CA GLY A 80 -1.82 8.21 6.17
C GLY A 80 -0.76 8.77 7.12
N ALA A 81 -0.49 10.05 7.00
CA ALA A 81 0.32 10.82 7.96
C ALA A 81 -0.34 12.18 8.18
N GLU A 82 -0.02 12.85 9.26
CA GLU A 82 -0.46 14.21 9.49
C GLU A 82 0.56 15.22 8.92
N ASP A 83 0.06 16.27 8.30
CA ASP A 83 0.88 17.43 7.94
C ASP A 83 0.99 18.40 9.14
N GLU A 84 1.76 19.49 8.98
CA GLU A 84 1.98 20.51 10.02
C GLU A 84 0.69 21.23 10.46
N ARG A 85 -0.40 21.10 9.71
CA ARG A 85 -1.72 21.68 9.98
C ARG A 85 -2.71 20.67 10.55
N GLY A 86 -2.27 19.42 10.83
CA GLY A 86 -3.11 18.33 11.31
C GLY A 86 -4.02 17.69 10.24
N ASN A 87 -3.75 17.94 8.94
CA ASN A 87 -4.50 17.29 7.89
C ASN A 87 -3.92 15.92 7.59
N THR A 88 -4.80 14.93 7.38
CA THR A 88 -4.38 13.61 6.89
C THR A 88 -3.96 13.69 5.43
N ILE A 89 -2.70 13.38 5.17
CA ILE A 89 -2.09 13.34 3.84
C ILE A 89 -1.64 11.92 3.49
N VAL A 90 -1.52 11.65 2.18
CA VAL A 90 -0.94 10.40 1.69
C VAL A 90 0.58 10.50 1.77
N TYR A 91 1.18 9.55 2.47
CA TYR A 91 2.60 9.46 2.73
C TYR A 91 3.16 8.12 2.26
N ALA A 92 4.30 8.12 1.59
CA ALA A 92 4.96 6.90 1.11
C ALA A 92 6.34 6.73 1.73
N ARG A 93 6.68 5.51 2.16
CA ARG A 93 8.06 5.09 2.42
C ARG A 93 8.50 4.20 1.29
N ILE A 94 9.64 4.50 0.68
CA ILE A 94 10.10 3.86 -0.55
C ILE A 94 11.52 3.34 -0.35
N PHE A 95 11.70 2.03 -0.59
CA PHE A 95 13.00 1.42 -0.71
C PHE A 95 13.38 1.37 -2.20
N PRO A 96 14.46 2.06 -2.63
CA PRO A 96 14.80 2.21 -4.02
C PRO A 96 15.40 0.94 -4.62
N ASP A 97 15.19 0.71 -5.91
CA ASP A 97 15.93 -0.30 -6.67
C ASP A 97 17.26 0.28 -7.16
N LEU A 98 18.30 0.17 -6.34
CA LEU A 98 19.63 0.70 -6.66
C LEU A 98 20.23 0.08 -7.93
N LYS A 99 19.87 -1.18 -8.26
CA LYS A 99 20.35 -1.83 -9.49
C LYS A 99 19.70 -1.22 -10.72
N ALA A 100 18.38 -1.06 -10.69
CA ALA A 100 17.65 -0.47 -11.80
C ALA A 100 18.03 1.02 -12.01
N ILE A 101 18.17 1.78 -10.93
CA ILE A 101 18.66 3.16 -10.97
C ILE A 101 20.08 3.19 -11.52
N GLY A 102 20.99 2.35 -11.03
CA GLY A 102 22.37 2.26 -11.51
C GLY A 102 22.48 1.97 -13.01
N ALA A 103 21.64 1.07 -13.51
CA ALA A 103 21.58 0.77 -14.95
C ALA A 103 21.23 2.02 -15.79
N THR A 104 20.31 2.87 -15.30
CA THR A 104 19.94 4.13 -15.96
C THR A 104 21.11 5.11 -16.02
N TYR A 105 22.02 5.07 -15.05
CA TYR A 105 23.21 5.94 -14.99
C TYR A 105 24.51 5.26 -15.44
N GLY A 106 24.42 4.17 -16.23
CA GLY A 106 25.59 3.50 -16.83
C GLY A 106 26.36 2.60 -15.85
N ASN A 107 25.67 2.02 -14.86
CA ASN A 107 26.21 1.07 -13.86
C ASN A 107 27.41 1.61 -13.05
N ARG A 108 27.56 2.92 -12.93
CA ARG A 108 28.54 3.56 -12.03
C ARG A 108 27.99 3.69 -10.60
N ASN A 109 28.84 4.06 -9.68
CA ASN A 109 28.40 4.42 -8.33
C ASN A 109 27.41 5.58 -8.41
N ILE A 110 26.17 5.32 -7.99
CA ILE A 110 25.09 6.30 -7.95
C ILE A 110 25.19 7.13 -6.66
N THR A 111 24.89 8.40 -6.77
CA THR A 111 24.87 9.32 -5.64
C THR A 111 23.48 9.39 -5.02
N ASP A 112 23.39 9.80 -3.74
CA ASP A 112 22.10 10.02 -3.06
C ASP A 112 21.19 11.01 -3.78
N LYS A 113 21.79 12.00 -4.48
CA LYS A 113 21.05 12.95 -5.31
C LYS A 113 20.37 12.28 -6.51
N GLU A 114 21.04 11.33 -7.15
CA GLU A 114 20.51 10.59 -8.29
C GLU A 114 19.41 9.62 -7.83
N ILE A 115 19.59 8.97 -6.69
CA ILE A 115 18.56 8.13 -6.07
C ILE A 115 17.32 8.98 -5.75
N SER A 116 17.52 10.11 -5.07
CA SER A 116 16.43 11.01 -4.70
C SER A 116 15.70 11.56 -5.93
N LYS A 117 16.42 11.89 -7.00
CA LYS A 117 15.84 12.34 -8.26
C LYS A 117 15.00 11.24 -8.89
N ALA A 118 15.52 10.02 -9.04
CA ALA A 118 14.81 8.90 -9.64
C ALA A 118 13.52 8.54 -8.88
N VAL A 119 13.57 8.48 -7.55
CA VAL A 119 12.39 8.22 -6.71
C VAL A 119 11.38 9.37 -6.80
N SER A 120 11.84 10.63 -6.82
CA SER A 120 10.95 11.78 -6.98
C SER A 120 10.24 11.78 -8.34
N GLU A 121 10.91 11.37 -9.41
CA GLU A 121 10.32 11.21 -10.74
C GLU A 121 9.29 10.09 -10.75
N ALA A 122 9.55 8.95 -10.11
CA ALA A 122 8.59 7.86 -9.92
C ALA A 122 7.32 8.32 -9.18
N VAL A 123 7.47 9.04 -8.08
CA VAL A 123 6.33 9.60 -7.34
C VAL A 123 5.54 10.60 -8.18
N LYS A 124 6.22 11.45 -8.96
CA LYS A 124 5.56 12.39 -9.87
C LYS A 124 4.79 11.67 -10.98
N SER A 125 5.36 10.60 -11.55
CA SER A 125 4.71 9.75 -12.54
C SER A 125 3.40 9.18 -11.99
N VAL A 126 3.43 8.58 -10.80
CA VAL A 126 2.23 8.05 -10.14
C VAL A 126 1.22 9.16 -9.85
N ASN A 127 1.67 10.30 -9.31
CA ASN A 127 0.79 11.43 -9.00
C ASN A 127 0.09 12.02 -10.23
N SER A 128 0.71 11.94 -11.42
CA SER A 128 0.09 12.41 -12.66
C SER A 128 -1.06 11.52 -13.14
N GLN A 129 -1.16 10.29 -12.65
CA GLN A 129 -2.14 9.28 -13.05
C GLN A 129 -3.34 9.20 -12.09
N VAL A 130 -3.28 9.91 -10.97
CA VAL A 130 -4.32 9.84 -9.95
C VAL A 130 -4.96 11.21 -9.70
N VAL A 131 -6.16 11.19 -9.16
CA VAL A 131 -6.84 12.43 -8.75
C VAL A 131 -6.14 13.09 -7.56
N SER A 132 -6.21 14.40 -7.45
CA SER A 132 -5.41 15.22 -6.52
C SER A 132 -5.48 14.80 -5.05
N TYR A 133 -6.63 14.28 -4.58
CA TYR A 133 -6.77 13.84 -3.18
C TYR A 133 -6.08 12.50 -2.90
N LYS A 134 -5.77 11.70 -3.94
CA LYS A 134 -4.97 10.45 -3.84
C LYS A 134 -3.47 10.70 -3.97
N ALA A 135 -3.06 11.90 -4.41
CA ALA A 135 -1.66 12.18 -4.67
C ALA A 135 -0.81 12.03 -3.40
N ILE A 136 0.34 11.36 -3.55
CA ILE A 136 1.37 11.24 -2.51
C ILE A 136 1.95 12.63 -2.25
N LYS A 137 1.68 13.18 -1.08
CA LYS A 137 2.09 14.54 -0.70
C LYS A 137 3.48 14.61 -0.09
N ARG A 138 3.90 13.53 0.57
CA ARG A 138 5.22 13.41 1.18
C ARG A 138 5.71 11.99 1.02
N PHE A 139 7.01 11.83 0.83
CA PHE A 139 7.64 10.52 0.82
C PHE A 139 9.01 10.55 1.53
N GLU A 140 9.44 9.38 1.95
CA GLU A 140 10.74 9.13 2.55
C GLU A 140 11.43 7.99 1.80
N ILE A 141 12.73 8.13 1.56
CA ILE A 141 13.56 7.07 1.01
C ILE A 141 14.18 6.34 2.19
N VAL A 142 13.96 5.03 2.26
CA VAL A 142 14.52 4.17 3.30
C VAL A 142 15.71 3.38 2.75
N ASP A 143 16.71 3.15 3.59
CA ASP A 143 17.99 2.47 3.26
C ASP A 143 17.96 0.97 3.49
N LYS A 144 16.86 0.44 4.06
CA LYS A 144 16.70 -0.98 4.36
C LYS A 144 15.38 -1.51 3.82
N GLU A 145 15.41 -2.77 3.36
CA GLU A 145 14.19 -3.48 2.99
C GLU A 145 13.23 -3.58 4.17
N PHE A 146 11.94 -3.55 3.86
CA PHE A 146 10.90 -3.68 4.88
C PHE A 146 10.88 -5.11 5.44
N LYS A 147 10.55 -5.22 6.73
CA LYS A 147 10.31 -6.52 7.36
C LYS A 147 9.09 -7.18 6.72
N LYS A 148 9.23 -8.46 6.40
CA LYS A 148 8.18 -9.25 5.76
C LYS A 148 7.62 -10.31 6.70
N THR A 149 6.41 -10.73 6.43
CA THR A 149 5.81 -11.91 7.03
C THR A 149 6.43 -13.18 6.42
N THR A 150 6.14 -14.35 6.99
CA THR A 150 6.51 -15.66 6.41
C THR A 150 5.96 -15.86 4.99
N THR A 151 4.90 -15.14 4.63
CA THR A 151 4.29 -15.14 3.29
C THR A 151 4.82 -14.00 2.39
N SER A 152 5.99 -13.45 2.70
CA SER A 152 6.66 -12.37 1.94
C SER A 152 5.86 -11.06 1.82
N LYS A 153 4.83 -10.85 2.63
CA LYS A 153 4.08 -9.57 2.68
C LYS A 153 4.77 -8.60 3.62
N ILE A 154 4.89 -7.35 3.20
CA ILE A 154 5.48 -6.29 4.03
C ILE A 154 4.60 -6.05 5.27
N LYS A 155 5.22 -5.99 6.46
CA LYS A 155 4.54 -5.64 7.71
C LYS A 155 4.33 -4.12 7.74
N ARG A 156 3.08 -3.64 7.80
CA ARG A 156 2.76 -2.21 7.82
C ARG A 156 3.07 -1.52 9.15
N ASN A 157 3.02 -2.25 10.25
CA ASN A 157 3.30 -1.74 11.60
C ASN A 157 4.81 -1.90 11.90
N GLN A 158 5.60 -0.91 11.51
CA GLN A 158 7.04 -0.83 11.79
C GLN A 158 7.41 0.58 12.25
#